data_5346f693c412f6d32c5516900e2d92d2
#
_entry.id   5346f693c412f6d32c5516900e2d92d2
#
_cell.length_a   1.000
_cell.length_b   1.000
_cell.length_c   1.000
_cell.angle_alpha   90.00
_cell.angle_beta   90.00
_cell.angle_gamma   90.00
#
_symmetry.space_group_name_H-M   'P 1'
#
loop_
_entity.id
_entity.type
_entity.pdbx_description
1 polymer ?
#
loop_
_entity_poly.entity_id
_entity_poly.type
_entity_poly.pdbx_seq_one_letter_code
_entity_poly.pdbx_strand_id
1 'polypeptide(L)'
;MAKRKALAQRKQKPGPPVDQESGDKPRSVVSPARFRPGRSVVFFAFFYVYFAVAIDVRLFYHCCGFVDNFPCFYKGWDFFRGFLAYPGGLLEYLCVWLAQSFYSPWLGAAVITAKAWVLCACTDHVLKALGALHLRGLRFLGPLLLLAVYSQYGFAFVTTMALLAALLGVCLYLVLRSESAAWTVGSFAVLCVALYVLAAGASVVFAVLCGLYEWLLRRRARL
;
A
#
# COMPACT_ATOMS: atom_id res chain seq x y z
N MET A 1 8.61 -64.77 -59.49
CA MET A 1 8.62 -63.29 -59.11
C MET A 1 7.52 -62.88 -58.14
N ALA A 2 7.10 -63.73 -57.23
CA ALA A 2 5.94 -63.46 -56.36
C ALA A 2 6.27 -63.43 -54.86
N LYS A 3 7.56 -63.51 -54.46
CA LYS A 3 7.97 -63.60 -52.97
C LYS A 3 8.62 -62.33 -52.41
N ARG A 4 8.71 -61.23 -53.16
CA ARG A 4 9.33 -60.00 -52.72
C ARG A 4 8.37 -58.86 -52.34
N LYS A 5 7.05 -59.05 -52.54
CA LYS A 5 6.05 -58.02 -52.18
C LYS A 5 5.39 -58.16 -50.80
N ALA A 6 5.67 -59.24 -50.06
CA ALA A 6 5.03 -59.55 -48.80
C ALA A 6 5.79 -59.03 -47.54
N LEU A 7 6.99 -58.43 -47.70
CA LEU A 7 7.83 -57.98 -46.58
C LEU A 7 7.81 -56.47 -46.31
N ALA A 8 7.06 -55.71 -47.10
CA ALA A 8 7.04 -54.22 -46.99
C ALA A 8 5.82 -53.68 -46.20
N GLN A 9 4.93 -54.51 -45.72
CA GLN A 9 3.70 -54.07 -45.00
C GLN A 9 3.67 -54.40 -43.52
N ARG A 10 4.80 -54.75 -42.94
CA ARG A 10 4.84 -55.03 -41.50
C ARG A 10 5.78 -54.02 -40.85
N LYS A 11 5.29 -52.85 -40.46
CA LYS A 11 5.77 -51.95 -39.36
C LYS A 11 5.34 -50.51 -39.56
N GLN A 12 4.07 -50.27 -39.44
CA GLN A 12 3.62 -48.97 -38.93
C GLN A 12 2.57 -49.24 -37.87
N LYS A 13 3.04 -49.58 -36.66
CA LYS A 13 2.24 -49.45 -35.44
C LYS A 13 2.12 -47.97 -35.17
N PRO A 14 0.92 -47.40 -35.04
CA PRO A 14 0.76 -46.04 -34.54
C PRO A 14 1.32 -46.00 -33.10
N GLY A 15 2.30 -45.13 -32.90
CA GLY A 15 2.78 -44.80 -31.55
C GLY A 15 1.65 -44.18 -30.71
N PRO A 16 1.70 -44.33 -29.40
CA PRO A 16 0.70 -43.73 -28.54
C PRO A 16 0.68 -42.22 -28.73
N PRO A 17 -0.49 -41.56 -28.62
CA PRO A 17 -0.60 -40.12 -28.76
C PRO A 17 0.34 -39.48 -27.75
N VAL A 18 1.29 -38.68 -28.24
CA VAL A 18 2.09 -37.80 -27.40
C VAL A 18 1.14 -36.74 -26.90
N ASP A 19 0.72 -36.89 -25.66
CA ASP A 19 0.05 -35.84 -24.93
C ASP A 19 1.00 -34.64 -24.85
N GLN A 20 0.86 -33.72 -25.82
CA GLN A 20 1.39 -32.37 -25.72
C GLN A 20 0.57 -31.63 -24.68
N GLU A 21 0.78 -32.00 -23.43
CA GLU A 21 0.44 -31.18 -22.29
C GLU A 21 1.46 -30.02 -22.21
N SER A 22 1.38 -29.11 -23.21
CA SER A 22 1.90 -27.79 -23.14
C SER A 22 1.07 -27.07 -22.09
N GLY A 23 1.43 -27.32 -20.83
CA GLY A 23 0.88 -26.64 -19.67
C GLY A 23 1.34 -25.19 -19.63
N ASP A 24 0.78 -24.39 -20.50
CA ASP A 24 0.67 -22.94 -20.26
C ASP A 24 -0.32 -22.77 -19.10
N LYS A 25 0.23 -22.89 -17.86
CA LYS A 25 -0.53 -22.52 -16.67
C LYS A 25 -0.92 -21.07 -16.80
N PRO A 26 -2.22 -20.76 -16.97
CA PRO A 26 -2.65 -19.39 -17.00
C PRO A 26 -2.16 -18.75 -15.70
N ARG A 27 -1.32 -17.70 -15.83
CA ARG A 27 -0.95 -16.84 -14.72
C ARG A 27 -2.22 -16.52 -13.96
N SER A 28 -2.27 -16.97 -12.71
CA SER A 28 -3.35 -16.62 -11.81
C SER A 28 -3.37 -15.09 -11.71
N VAL A 29 -4.22 -14.48 -12.53
CA VAL A 29 -4.69 -13.12 -12.32
C VAL A 29 -5.14 -13.12 -10.87
N VAL A 30 -4.36 -12.42 -10.03
CA VAL A 30 -4.67 -12.27 -8.61
C VAL A 30 -6.05 -11.63 -8.55
N SER A 31 -7.04 -12.49 -8.48
CA SER A 31 -8.43 -12.08 -8.36
C SER A 31 -8.51 -11.16 -7.15
N PRO A 32 -9.10 -9.96 -7.26
CA PRO A 32 -9.20 -9.06 -6.12
C PRO A 32 -9.94 -9.82 -5.03
N ALA A 33 -9.17 -10.27 -4.02
CA ALA A 33 -9.69 -11.11 -2.96
C ALA A 33 -10.83 -10.35 -2.31
N ARG A 34 -12.04 -10.85 -2.47
CA ARG A 34 -13.27 -10.32 -1.88
C ARG A 34 -12.99 -9.95 -0.43
N PHE A 35 -12.89 -8.66 -0.21
CA PHE A 35 -12.88 -8.06 1.10
C PHE A 35 -14.15 -8.59 1.80
N ARG A 36 -14.03 -9.40 2.84
CA ARG A 36 -15.18 -9.79 3.67
C ARG A 36 -15.56 -8.54 4.47
N PRO A 37 -16.56 -7.76 4.05
CA PRO A 37 -16.78 -6.40 4.55
C PRO A 37 -17.20 -6.41 6.04
N GLY A 38 -17.93 -7.41 6.50
CA GLY A 38 -18.57 -7.37 7.79
C GLY A 38 -17.65 -7.11 8.98
N ARG A 39 -16.57 -7.89 9.15
CA ARG A 39 -15.67 -7.74 10.31
C ARG A 39 -14.86 -6.43 10.28
N SER A 40 -14.46 -5.99 9.08
CA SER A 40 -13.71 -4.74 8.94
C SER A 40 -14.61 -3.53 9.17
N VAL A 41 -15.84 -3.55 8.68
CA VAL A 41 -16.81 -2.47 8.91
C VAL A 41 -17.09 -2.29 10.40
N VAL A 42 -17.34 -3.39 11.12
CA VAL A 42 -17.57 -3.35 12.57
C VAL A 42 -16.36 -2.76 13.29
N PHE A 43 -15.14 -3.22 12.95
CA PHE A 43 -13.91 -2.69 13.56
C PHE A 43 -13.77 -1.18 13.34
N PHE A 44 -13.94 -0.69 12.11
CA PHE A 44 -13.80 0.73 11.81
C PHE A 44 -14.97 1.57 12.34
N ALA A 45 -16.15 1.01 12.51
CA ALA A 45 -17.25 1.69 13.19
C ALA A 45 -16.92 1.92 14.68
N PHE A 46 -16.41 0.89 15.38
CA PHE A 46 -15.94 1.05 16.76
C PHE A 46 -14.74 2.01 16.84
N PHE A 47 -13.79 1.93 15.92
CA PHE A 47 -12.65 2.83 15.86
C PHE A 47 -13.11 4.29 15.72
N TYR A 48 -14.05 4.55 14.81
CA TYR A 48 -14.63 5.88 14.61
C TYR A 48 -15.32 6.41 15.88
N VAL A 49 -16.21 5.59 16.48
CA VAL A 49 -16.93 5.98 17.68
C VAL A 49 -15.97 6.26 18.83
N TYR A 50 -14.94 5.44 18.98
CA TYR A 50 -13.91 5.65 20.02
C TYR A 50 -13.19 7.00 19.83
N PHE A 51 -12.77 7.33 18.61
CA PHE A 51 -12.14 8.63 18.33
C PHE A 51 -13.10 9.80 18.51
N ALA A 52 -14.37 9.65 18.17
CA ALA A 52 -15.34 10.72 18.28
C ALA A 52 -15.76 11.02 19.72
N VAL A 53 -15.70 9.99 20.62
CA VAL A 53 -16.23 10.09 21.99
C VAL A 53 -15.13 10.14 23.03
N ALA A 54 -14.10 9.29 22.91
CA ALA A 54 -13.07 9.12 23.95
C ALA A 54 -11.84 10.00 23.75
N ILE A 55 -11.57 10.44 22.51
CA ILE A 55 -10.39 11.25 22.18
C ILE A 55 -10.84 12.64 21.76
N ASP A 56 -10.37 13.68 22.42
CA ASP A 56 -10.61 15.04 21.97
C ASP A 56 -9.70 15.38 20.78
N VAL A 57 -10.23 15.15 19.58
CA VAL A 57 -9.52 15.36 18.31
C VAL A 57 -9.11 16.83 18.10
N ARG A 58 -9.76 17.78 18.76
CA ARG A 58 -9.43 19.21 18.69
C ARG A 58 -8.04 19.50 19.24
N LEU A 59 -7.56 18.72 20.20
CA LEU A 59 -6.24 18.88 20.79
C LEU A 59 -5.11 18.60 19.77
N PHE A 60 -5.37 17.81 18.73
CA PHE A 60 -4.38 17.59 17.66
C PHE A 60 -4.11 18.83 16.80
N TYR A 61 -5.08 19.73 16.72
CA TYR A 61 -4.88 21.01 16.02
C TYR A 61 -3.94 21.94 16.78
N HIS A 62 -4.02 21.91 18.11
CA HIS A 62 -3.24 22.78 18.98
C HIS A 62 -1.90 22.17 19.40
N CYS A 63 -1.59 20.94 19.04
CA CYS A 63 -0.35 20.22 19.38
C CYS A 63 0.13 20.54 20.80
N CYS A 64 -0.54 19.99 21.82
CA CYS A 64 -0.21 20.25 23.21
C CYS A 64 1.27 19.98 23.53
N GLY A 65 2.10 21.01 23.47
CA GLY A 65 3.34 21.11 24.21
C GLY A 65 4.67 20.94 23.49
N PHE A 66 4.78 20.30 22.31
CA PHE A 66 6.10 20.03 21.72
C PHE A 66 6.23 20.28 20.22
N VAL A 67 5.16 20.48 19.50
CA VAL A 67 5.17 20.71 18.05
C VAL A 67 4.37 21.97 17.76
N ASP A 68 4.87 22.76 16.82
CA ASP A 68 4.21 23.98 16.39
C ASP A 68 2.76 23.72 15.96
N ASN A 69 1.87 24.64 16.32
CA ASN A 69 0.48 24.61 15.88
C ASN A 69 0.42 24.51 14.35
N PHE A 70 -0.56 23.78 13.82
CA PHE A 70 -0.81 23.83 12.38
C PHE A 70 -1.05 25.28 11.97
N PRO A 71 -0.38 25.76 10.91
CA PRO A 71 -0.65 27.10 10.40
C PRO A 71 -2.11 27.19 9.95
N CYS A 72 -2.71 28.37 10.15
CA CYS A 72 -4.04 28.64 9.63
C CYS A 72 -4.05 28.43 8.11
N PHE A 73 -5.05 27.75 7.61
CA PHE A 73 -5.19 27.52 6.18
C PHE A 73 -5.74 28.78 5.49
N TYR A 74 -4.99 29.32 4.55
CA TYR A 74 -5.43 30.42 3.71
C TYR A 74 -5.67 29.93 2.28
N LYS A 75 -6.83 30.30 1.72
CA LYS A 75 -7.11 30.06 0.31
C LYS A 75 -6.38 31.14 -0.52
N GLY A 76 -5.30 30.77 -1.20
CA GLY A 76 -4.56 31.67 -2.07
C GLY A 76 -3.41 30.96 -2.75
N TRP A 77 -3.07 31.46 -3.95
CA TRP A 77 -1.94 30.90 -4.72
C TRP A 77 -0.61 31.10 -4.00
N ASP A 78 -0.43 32.25 -3.33
CA ASP A 78 0.82 32.56 -2.62
C ASP A 78 1.04 31.62 -1.43
N PHE A 79 -0.02 31.27 -0.71
CA PHE A 79 0.04 30.30 0.36
C PHE A 79 0.44 28.90 -0.18
N PHE A 80 -0.20 28.43 -1.24
CA PHE A 80 0.13 27.16 -1.88
C PHE A 80 1.56 27.14 -2.43
N ARG A 81 1.98 28.24 -3.08
CA ARG A 81 3.33 28.38 -3.63
C ARG A 81 4.42 28.26 -2.57
N GLY A 82 4.16 28.72 -1.34
CA GLY A 82 5.07 28.56 -0.21
C GLY A 82 5.40 27.09 0.07
N PHE A 83 4.42 26.20 -0.05
CA PHE A 83 4.61 24.75 0.15
C PHE A 83 5.28 24.07 -1.06
N LEU A 84 5.18 24.63 -2.25
CA LEU A 84 5.89 24.10 -3.42
C LEU A 84 7.40 24.40 -3.42
N ALA A 85 7.86 25.32 -2.56
CA ALA A 85 9.25 25.76 -2.53
C ALA A 85 10.22 24.71 -1.95
N TYR A 86 9.72 23.68 -1.26
CA TYR A 86 10.56 22.67 -0.62
C TYR A 86 9.98 21.25 -0.76
N PRO A 87 10.84 20.21 -0.71
CA PRO A 87 10.39 18.83 -0.77
C PRO A 87 9.51 18.48 0.43
N GLY A 88 8.41 17.77 0.20
CA GLY A 88 7.45 17.38 1.24
C GLY A 88 6.35 18.41 1.51
N GLY A 89 6.47 19.62 1.01
CA GLY A 89 5.50 20.68 1.26
C GLY A 89 4.11 20.38 0.71
N LEU A 90 3.99 19.62 -0.38
CA LEU A 90 2.67 19.19 -0.87
C LEU A 90 1.91 18.34 0.15
N LEU A 91 2.61 17.42 0.83
CA LEU A 91 2.00 16.62 1.89
C LEU A 91 1.63 17.49 3.10
N GLU A 92 2.50 18.43 3.46
CA GLU A 92 2.21 19.39 4.53
C GLU A 92 1.00 20.24 4.22
N TYR A 93 0.90 20.78 3.00
CA TYR A 93 -0.28 21.52 2.54
C TYR A 93 -1.56 20.69 2.69
N LEU A 94 -1.52 19.42 2.27
CA LEU A 94 -2.64 18.50 2.43
C LEU A 94 -2.96 18.28 3.92
N CYS A 95 -1.95 18.15 4.77
CA CYS A 95 -2.12 18.00 6.21
C CYS A 95 -2.75 19.24 6.85
N VAL A 96 -2.28 20.44 6.49
CA VAL A 96 -2.85 21.71 6.96
C VAL A 96 -4.32 21.85 6.52
N TRP A 97 -4.62 21.46 5.29
CA TRP A 97 -6.00 21.45 4.80
C TRP A 97 -6.89 20.47 5.56
N LEU A 98 -6.43 19.22 5.75
CA LEU A 98 -7.15 18.20 6.53
C LEU A 98 -7.29 18.56 8.01
N ALA A 99 -6.30 19.25 8.59
CA ALA A 99 -6.32 19.68 9.98
C ALA A 99 -7.49 20.62 10.29
N GLN A 100 -8.00 21.36 9.29
CA GLN A 100 -9.21 22.18 9.47
C GLN A 100 -10.43 21.32 9.88
N SER A 101 -10.45 20.04 9.51
CA SER A 101 -11.51 19.11 9.90
C SER A 101 -11.50 18.80 11.40
N PHE A 102 -10.39 19.02 12.10
CA PHE A 102 -10.26 18.75 13.54
C PHE A 102 -11.02 19.76 14.41
N TYR A 103 -11.47 20.86 13.83
CA TYR A 103 -12.39 21.77 14.53
C TYR A 103 -13.67 21.06 14.99
N SER A 104 -14.17 20.10 14.19
CA SER A 104 -15.31 19.25 14.55
C SER A 104 -14.81 17.85 14.99
N PRO A 105 -15.16 17.37 16.21
CA PRO A 105 -14.76 16.04 16.67
C PRO A 105 -15.16 14.93 15.71
N TRP A 106 -16.34 15.01 15.11
CA TRP A 106 -16.87 14.03 14.16
C TRP A 106 -16.08 14.00 12.86
N LEU A 107 -15.77 15.16 12.29
CA LEU A 107 -15.00 15.26 11.05
C LEU A 107 -13.55 14.83 11.27
N GLY A 108 -12.93 15.25 12.36
CA GLY A 108 -11.58 14.83 12.71
C GLY A 108 -11.48 13.32 12.94
N ALA A 109 -12.43 12.72 13.66
CA ALA A 109 -12.53 11.28 13.84
C ALA A 109 -12.71 10.56 12.49
N ALA A 110 -13.50 11.12 11.56
CA ALA A 110 -13.68 10.57 10.22
C ALA A 110 -12.36 10.58 9.42
N VAL A 111 -11.60 11.66 9.45
CA VAL A 111 -10.29 11.77 8.78
C VAL A 111 -9.31 10.74 9.32
N ILE A 112 -9.21 10.60 10.64
CA ILE A 112 -8.31 9.61 11.27
C ILE A 112 -8.75 8.18 10.93
N THR A 113 -10.07 7.91 10.95
CA THR A 113 -10.62 6.59 10.61
C THR A 113 -10.39 6.26 9.14
N ALA A 114 -10.59 7.21 8.23
CA ALA A 114 -10.31 7.04 6.80
C ALA A 114 -8.83 6.72 6.57
N LYS A 115 -7.93 7.44 7.25
CA LYS A 115 -6.48 7.16 7.21
C LYS A 115 -6.15 5.76 7.73
N ALA A 116 -6.71 5.35 8.85
CA ALA A 116 -6.54 4.01 9.41
C ALA A 116 -7.06 2.92 8.45
N TRP A 117 -8.19 3.18 7.78
CA TRP A 117 -8.76 2.27 6.80
C TRP A 117 -7.85 2.10 5.57
N VAL A 118 -7.33 3.20 5.01
CA VAL A 118 -6.39 3.15 3.88
C VAL A 118 -5.11 2.42 4.28
N LEU A 119 -4.58 2.66 5.49
CA LEU A 119 -3.42 1.97 6.03
C LEU A 119 -3.65 0.44 6.11
N CYS A 120 -4.81 0.03 6.61
CA CYS A 120 -5.22 -1.37 6.67
C CYS A 120 -5.32 -1.99 5.26
N ALA A 121 -5.90 -1.27 4.29
CA ALA A 121 -6.04 -1.73 2.92
C ALA A 121 -4.67 -1.89 2.23
N CYS A 122 -3.75 -0.94 2.40
CA CYS A 122 -2.39 -1.01 1.88
C CYS A 122 -1.63 -2.20 2.49
N THR A 123 -1.72 -2.39 3.80
CA THR A 123 -1.09 -3.53 4.49
C THR A 123 -1.65 -4.87 3.99
N ASP A 124 -2.97 -4.98 3.81
CA ASP A 124 -3.60 -6.19 3.26
C ASP A 124 -3.13 -6.46 1.82
N HIS A 125 -2.96 -5.41 1.00
CA HIS A 125 -2.44 -5.53 -0.36
C HIS A 125 -0.99 -6.05 -0.37
N VAL A 126 -0.11 -5.51 0.46
CA VAL A 126 1.29 -5.95 0.59
C VAL A 126 1.37 -7.38 1.11
N LEU A 127 0.58 -7.76 2.12
CA LEU A 127 0.54 -9.12 2.65
C LEU A 127 0.07 -10.14 1.60
N LYS A 128 -0.89 -9.77 0.75
CA LYS A 128 -1.33 -10.60 -0.38
C LYS A 128 -0.22 -10.77 -1.41
N ALA A 129 0.47 -9.70 -1.76
CA ALA A 129 1.58 -9.73 -2.70
C ALA A 129 2.74 -10.60 -2.19
N LEU A 130 2.98 -10.62 -0.88
CA LEU A 130 3.95 -11.52 -0.22
C LEU A 130 3.44 -12.96 -0.10
N GLY A 131 2.19 -13.27 -0.43
CA GLY A 131 1.60 -14.60 -0.23
C GLY A 131 1.46 -15.02 1.24
N ALA A 132 1.52 -14.07 2.18
CA ALA A 132 1.46 -14.29 3.62
C ALA A 132 0.02 -14.27 4.14
N LEU A 133 -0.86 -15.07 3.53
CA LEU A 133 -2.30 -15.10 3.83
C LEU A 133 -2.65 -15.51 5.26
N HIS A 134 -1.78 -16.27 5.92
CA HIS A 134 -1.94 -16.66 7.32
C HIS A 134 -1.74 -15.47 8.27
N LEU A 135 -1.04 -14.43 7.86
CA LEU A 135 -0.78 -13.22 8.64
C LEU A 135 -1.80 -12.10 8.42
N ARG A 136 -2.96 -12.41 7.84
CA ARG A 136 -4.02 -11.40 7.55
C ARG A 136 -4.46 -10.58 8.75
N GLY A 137 -4.30 -11.08 9.97
CA GLY A 137 -4.57 -10.32 11.20
C GLY A 137 -3.67 -9.09 11.37
N LEU A 138 -2.44 -9.13 10.84
CA LEU A 138 -1.47 -8.02 10.94
C LEU A 138 -1.94 -6.74 10.23
N ARG A 139 -2.91 -6.82 9.30
CA ARG A 139 -3.48 -5.63 8.67
C ARG A 139 -4.11 -4.64 9.65
N PHE A 140 -4.60 -5.13 10.81
CA PHE A 140 -5.17 -4.29 11.86
C PHE A 140 -4.11 -3.69 12.79
N LEU A 141 -2.86 -4.14 12.71
CA LEU A 141 -1.77 -3.63 13.54
C LEU A 141 -1.53 -2.14 13.27
N GLY A 142 -1.55 -1.70 12.01
CA GLY A 142 -1.40 -0.29 11.65
C GLY A 142 -2.47 0.61 12.28
N PRO A 143 -3.77 0.33 12.10
CA PRO A 143 -4.84 1.02 12.81
C PRO A 143 -4.71 1.01 14.34
N LEU A 144 -4.32 -0.11 14.96
CA LEU A 144 -4.13 -0.20 16.41
C LEU A 144 -2.93 0.64 16.89
N LEU A 145 -1.84 0.67 16.11
CA LEU A 145 -0.70 1.55 16.40
C LEU A 145 -1.10 3.03 16.29
N LEU A 146 -1.90 3.39 15.28
CA LEU A 146 -2.44 4.74 15.17
C LEU A 146 -3.30 5.09 16.38
N LEU A 147 -4.14 4.17 16.85
CA LEU A 147 -4.94 4.36 18.06
C LEU A 147 -4.06 4.66 19.26
N ALA A 148 -3.03 3.85 19.49
CA ALA A 148 -2.09 4.02 20.61
C ALA A 148 -1.32 5.34 20.53
N VAL A 149 -0.88 5.72 19.33
CA VAL A 149 -0.12 6.95 19.09
C VAL A 149 -0.98 8.19 19.32
N TYR A 150 -2.19 8.20 18.77
CA TYR A 150 -3.09 9.35 18.91
C TYR A 150 -3.70 9.47 20.33
N SER A 151 -3.79 8.39 21.08
CA SER A 151 -4.24 8.49 22.49
C SER A 151 -3.25 9.26 23.37
N GLN A 152 -2.00 9.45 22.93
CA GLN A 152 -0.97 10.18 23.66
C GLN A 152 -0.88 11.67 23.29
N TYR A 153 -1.65 12.16 22.32
CA TYR A 153 -1.70 13.56 21.82
C TYR A 153 -0.37 14.19 21.38
N GLY A 154 0.74 13.46 21.48
CA GLY A 154 2.09 13.98 21.22
C GLY A 154 2.67 13.69 19.82
N PHE A 155 1.88 13.14 18.90
CA PHE A 155 2.43 12.67 17.63
C PHE A 155 1.98 13.50 16.44
N ALA A 156 2.95 13.93 15.61
CA ALA A 156 2.67 14.78 14.46
C ALA A 156 1.79 14.08 13.39
N PHE A 157 0.68 14.69 13.05
CA PHE A 157 -0.23 14.23 12.00
C PHE A 157 0.49 14.05 10.66
N VAL A 158 1.42 14.96 10.32
CA VAL A 158 2.24 14.95 9.11
C VAL A 158 3.07 13.67 9.00
N THR A 159 3.71 13.24 10.10
CA THR A 159 4.56 12.03 10.10
C THR A 159 3.75 10.77 9.77
N THR A 160 2.55 10.65 10.33
CA THR A 160 1.67 9.49 10.02
C THR A 160 1.09 9.55 8.63
N MET A 161 0.90 10.74 8.06
CA MET A 161 0.53 10.92 6.64
C MET A 161 1.68 10.59 5.71
N ALA A 162 2.93 10.93 6.07
CA ALA A 162 4.12 10.56 5.31
C ALA A 162 4.30 9.03 5.25
N LEU A 163 4.09 8.33 6.37
CA LEU A 163 4.08 6.87 6.41
C LEU A 163 2.99 6.27 5.50
N LEU A 164 1.79 6.85 5.51
CA LEU A 164 0.71 6.43 4.63
C LEU A 164 1.08 6.63 3.16
N ALA A 165 1.68 7.78 2.80
CA ALA A 165 2.15 8.07 1.45
C ALA A 165 3.22 7.06 0.99
N ALA A 166 4.15 6.68 1.86
CA ALA A 166 5.15 5.64 1.58
C ALA A 166 4.49 4.29 1.28
N LEU A 167 3.52 3.86 2.08
CA LEU A 167 2.78 2.59 1.87
C LEU A 167 1.93 2.62 0.61
N LEU A 168 1.30 3.73 0.28
CA LEU A 168 0.60 3.91 -0.99
C LEU A 168 1.57 3.80 -2.17
N GLY A 169 2.76 4.37 -2.04
CA GLY A 169 3.84 4.22 -3.01
C GLY A 169 4.25 2.76 -3.21
N VAL A 170 4.39 1.99 -2.12
CA VAL A 170 4.67 0.54 -2.20
C VAL A 170 3.54 -0.19 -2.93
N CYS A 171 2.28 0.10 -2.62
CA CYS A 171 1.15 -0.50 -3.33
C CYS A 171 1.17 -0.17 -4.82
N LEU A 172 1.47 1.07 -5.18
CA LEU A 172 1.58 1.50 -6.56
C LEU A 172 2.77 0.81 -7.27
N TYR A 173 3.93 0.71 -6.60
CA TYR A 173 5.07 -0.05 -7.12
C TYR A 173 4.71 -1.51 -7.41
N LEU A 174 3.98 -2.17 -6.51
CA LEU A 174 3.54 -3.55 -6.71
C LEU A 174 2.60 -3.72 -7.91
N VAL A 175 1.75 -2.73 -8.18
CA VAL A 175 0.85 -2.72 -9.34
C VAL A 175 1.62 -2.46 -10.64
N LEU A 176 2.60 -1.56 -10.63
CA LEU A 176 3.41 -1.19 -11.79
C LEU A 176 4.51 -2.21 -12.11
N ARG A 177 4.78 -3.13 -11.21
CA ARG A 177 5.80 -4.16 -11.39
C ARG A 177 5.53 -5.01 -12.63
N SER A 178 6.54 -5.13 -13.50
CA SER A 178 6.49 -5.89 -14.75
C SER A 178 7.60 -6.95 -14.78
N GLU A 179 7.57 -7.83 -15.76
CA GLU A 179 8.63 -8.82 -16.04
C GLU A 179 9.92 -8.15 -16.52
N SER A 180 9.80 -7.01 -17.18
CA SER A 180 10.95 -6.22 -17.62
C SER A 180 11.68 -5.61 -16.42
N ALA A 181 12.93 -6.02 -16.23
CA ALA A 181 13.77 -5.47 -15.17
C ALA A 181 13.98 -3.95 -15.31
N ALA A 182 14.17 -3.49 -16.57
CA ALA A 182 14.35 -2.06 -16.86
C ALA A 182 13.11 -1.25 -16.47
N TRP A 183 11.90 -1.75 -16.78
CA TRP A 183 10.65 -1.09 -16.40
C TRP A 183 10.46 -1.04 -14.87
N THR A 184 10.78 -2.14 -14.19
CA THR A 184 10.66 -2.23 -12.72
C THR A 184 11.62 -1.27 -12.02
N VAL A 185 12.87 -1.16 -12.48
CA VAL A 185 13.85 -0.20 -11.94
C VAL A 185 13.44 1.24 -12.28
N GLY A 186 12.98 1.48 -13.52
CA GLY A 186 12.51 2.80 -13.93
C GLY A 186 11.31 3.29 -13.11
N SER A 187 10.29 2.44 -12.93
CA SER A 187 9.11 2.78 -12.10
C SER A 187 9.48 3.01 -10.64
N PHE A 188 10.40 2.22 -10.07
CA PHE A 188 10.92 2.44 -8.73
C PHE A 188 11.60 3.82 -8.59
N ALA A 189 12.49 4.16 -9.53
CA ALA A 189 13.20 5.43 -9.52
C ALA A 189 12.24 6.63 -9.63
N VAL A 190 11.28 6.56 -10.55
CA VAL A 190 10.25 7.59 -10.71
C VAL A 190 9.43 7.76 -9.45
N LEU A 191 9.01 6.66 -8.81
CA LEU A 191 8.26 6.71 -7.56
C LEU A 191 9.10 7.26 -6.39
N CYS A 192 10.41 6.94 -6.31
CA CYS A 192 11.30 7.55 -5.33
C CYS A 192 11.36 9.07 -5.46
N VAL A 193 11.54 9.57 -6.69
CA VAL A 193 11.59 11.01 -6.96
C VAL A 193 10.24 11.67 -6.67
N ALA A 194 9.14 11.07 -7.14
CA ALA A 194 7.80 11.58 -6.88
C ALA A 194 7.49 11.66 -5.38
N LEU A 195 7.79 10.61 -4.61
CA LEU A 195 7.59 10.60 -3.16
C LEU A 195 8.53 11.56 -2.43
N TYR A 196 9.75 11.77 -2.92
CA TYR A 196 10.66 12.77 -2.37
C TYR A 196 10.08 14.18 -2.52
N VAL A 197 9.57 14.52 -3.70
CA VAL A 197 8.94 15.83 -3.95
C VAL A 197 7.66 16.00 -3.14
N LEU A 198 6.82 14.94 -3.07
CA LEU A 198 5.52 14.98 -2.39
C LEU A 198 5.63 14.99 -0.87
N ALA A 199 6.50 14.16 -0.30
CA ALA A 199 6.50 13.80 1.11
C ALA A 199 7.91 13.64 1.72
N ALA A 200 8.95 14.18 1.08
CA ALA A 200 10.35 14.18 1.54
C ALA A 200 10.80 12.82 2.12
N GLY A 201 10.87 12.70 3.46
CA GLY A 201 11.35 11.51 4.16
C GLY A 201 10.56 10.21 3.90
N ALA A 202 9.33 10.29 3.37
CA ALA A 202 8.55 9.11 2.98
C ALA A 202 9.23 8.30 1.88
N SER A 203 10.05 8.92 1.03
CA SER A 203 10.80 8.24 -0.03
C SER A 203 11.80 7.22 0.52
N VAL A 204 12.44 7.50 1.66
CA VAL A 204 13.36 6.59 2.33
C VAL A 204 12.61 5.36 2.86
N VAL A 205 11.48 5.58 3.53
CA VAL A 205 10.64 4.48 4.04
C VAL A 205 10.14 3.62 2.88
N PHE A 206 9.70 4.23 1.79
CA PHE A 206 9.30 3.54 0.57
C PHE A 206 10.44 2.68 0.01
N ALA A 207 11.65 3.25 -0.14
CA ALA A 207 12.80 2.53 -0.68
C ALA A 207 13.18 1.32 0.18
N VAL A 208 13.19 1.48 1.51
CA VAL A 208 13.46 0.39 2.46
C VAL A 208 12.41 -0.71 2.35
N LEU A 209 11.12 -0.36 2.29
CA LEU A 209 10.03 -1.34 2.19
C LEU A 209 10.07 -2.10 0.85
N CYS A 210 10.33 -1.41 -0.27
CA CYS A 210 10.50 -2.06 -1.57
C CYS A 210 11.73 -2.97 -1.59
N GLY A 211 12.86 -2.52 -1.04
CA GLY A 211 14.08 -3.34 -0.93
C GLY A 211 13.86 -4.60 -0.09
N LEU A 212 13.17 -4.48 1.04
CA LEU A 212 12.79 -5.61 1.90
C LEU A 212 11.85 -6.58 1.17
N TYR A 213 10.86 -6.05 0.45
CA TYR A 213 9.96 -6.86 -0.36
C TYR A 213 10.71 -7.69 -1.41
N GLU A 214 11.59 -7.06 -2.20
CA GLU A 214 12.38 -7.76 -3.22
C GLU A 214 13.35 -8.79 -2.61
N TRP A 215 13.95 -8.47 -1.46
CA TRP A 215 14.82 -9.39 -0.74
C TRP A 215 14.06 -10.63 -0.26
N LEU A 216 12.87 -10.45 0.32
CA LEU A 216 12.01 -11.55 0.76
C LEU A 216 11.57 -12.45 -0.40
N LEU A 217 11.23 -11.88 -1.55
CA LEU A 217 10.88 -12.63 -2.74
C LEU A 217 12.06 -13.47 -3.27
N ARG A 218 13.25 -12.85 -3.36
CA ARG A 218 14.45 -13.58 -3.81
C ARG A 218 14.83 -14.71 -2.86
N ARG A 219 14.64 -14.52 -1.56
CA ARG A 219 14.87 -15.56 -0.58
C ARG A 219 13.89 -16.74 -0.76
N ARG A 220 12.61 -16.46 -1.02
CA ARG A 220 11.60 -17.50 -1.29
C ARG A 220 11.86 -18.25 -2.59
N ALA A 221 12.39 -17.61 -3.60
CA ALA A 221 12.70 -18.25 -4.89
C ALA A 221 13.92 -19.19 -4.82
N ARG A 222 14.72 -19.13 -3.74
CA ARG A 222 15.90 -19.96 -3.51
C ARG A 222 15.63 -21.16 -2.59
N LEU A 223 14.47 -21.20 -1.94
CA LEU A 223 14.01 -22.30 -1.09
C LEU A 223 13.05 -23.21 -1.84
#